data_e25c27228b3d5237ee5c6ba841d2de71
#
_entry.id   e25c27228b3d5237ee5c6ba841d2de71
#
_cell.length_a   1.000
_cell.length_b   1.000
_cell.length_c   1.000
_cell.angle_alpha   90.00
_cell.angle_beta   90.00
_cell.angle_gamma   90.00
#
_symmetry.space_group_name_H-M   'P 1'
#
loop_
_entity.id
_entity.type
_entity.pdbx_description
1 polymer ?
#
loop_
_entity_poly.entity_id
_entity_poly.type
_entity_poly.pdbx_seq_one_letter_code
_entity_poly.pdbx_strand_id
1 'polypeptide(L)'
;YIVMDLVVNHCSDEHEWFKKACEDPDGKYGNFFYIEDRKEGELPCNWRSYFGGSVWEPLPGHPDKQYLHVFHKKQPDLNWENPEVREEVYKNINWWLDRGVSGFRIDAIINIKKKLPFKDYPVDRPDGLSSIHYMLEDATGVGEFLGEMRDHTFKPHDAFSVGEVFNEKEEELPDFIGSNGYFSSMFDFSTTVFGGSPNGWYDHKEITPEDYKECCFHSQKRIGDIGYLSNICLLY
;
A
#
# COMPACT_ATOMS: atom_id res chain seq x y z
N TYR A 1 -18.13 3.69 -18.22
CA TYR A 1 -16.94 4.08 -17.46
C TYR A 1 -16.13 2.84 -17.09
N ILE A 2 -14.80 2.94 -17.17
CA ILE A 2 -13.88 1.86 -16.77
C ILE A 2 -13.06 2.37 -15.60
N VAL A 3 -13.09 1.67 -14.48
CA VAL A 3 -12.20 1.85 -13.32
C VAL A 3 -11.29 0.62 -13.27
N MET A 4 -9.98 0.86 -13.31
CA MET A 4 -8.98 -0.21 -13.33
C MET A 4 -8.32 -0.34 -11.96
N ASP A 5 -7.74 -1.50 -11.70
CA ASP A 5 -6.88 -1.71 -10.54
C ASP A 5 -5.50 -1.10 -10.79
N LEU A 6 -4.97 -0.38 -9.80
CA LEU A 6 -3.68 0.30 -9.86
C LEU A 6 -2.81 -0.18 -8.70
N VAL A 7 -1.76 -0.92 -9.03
CA VAL A 7 -0.78 -1.42 -8.08
C VAL A 7 0.50 -0.61 -8.23
N VAL A 8 0.85 0.17 -7.22
CA VAL A 8 1.99 1.09 -7.27
C VAL A 8 2.97 0.95 -6.09
N ASN A 9 2.61 0.15 -5.07
CA ASN A 9 3.54 -0.15 -3.99
C ASN A 9 4.69 -1.05 -4.47
N HIS A 10 4.42 -1.95 -5.38
CA HIS A 10 5.34 -2.98 -5.85
C HIS A 10 5.13 -3.26 -7.33
N CYS A 11 6.04 -3.99 -7.94
CA CYS A 11 5.83 -4.58 -9.26
C CYS A 11 6.11 -6.09 -9.22
N SER A 12 5.90 -6.78 -10.34
CA SER A 12 6.28 -8.19 -10.47
C SER A 12 7.80 -8.35 -10.47
N ASP A 13 8.32 -9.44 -9.90
CA ASP A 13 9.72 -9.88 -10.06
C ASP A 13 10.09 -10.17 -11.53
N GLU A 14 9.08 -10.35 -12.40
CA GLU A 14 9.24 -10.50 -13.83
C GLU A 14 9.26 -9.14 -14.58
N HIS A 15 9.01 -8.03 -13.91
CA HIS A 15 9.06 -6.70 -14.52
C HIS A 15 10.48 -6.34 -14.94
N GLU A 16 10.60 -5.64 -16.07
CA GLU A 16 11.93 -5.24 -16.60
C GLU A 16 12.77 -4.43 -15.61
N TRP A 17 12.15 -3.59 -14.79
CA TRP A 17 12.86 -2.79 -13.80
C TRP A 17 13.57 -3.69 -12.78
N PHE A 18 12.87 -4.72 -12.26
CA PHE A 18 13.47 -5.61 -11.28
C PHE A 18 14.54 -6.52 -11.91
N LYS A 19 14.31 -7.01 -13.13
CA LYS A 19 15.34 -7.76 -13.87
C LYS A 19 16.62 -6.94 -14.06
N LYS A 20 16.48 -5.67 -14.46
CA LYS A 20 17.63 -4.76 -14.59
C LYS A 20 18.28 -4.41 -13.24
N ALA A 21 17.48 -4.31 -12.17
CA ALA A 21 18.03 -4.16 -10.82
C ALA A 21 18.83 -5.39 -10.37
N CYS A 22 18.41 -6.60 -10.76
CA CYS A 22 19.18 -7.83 -10.53
C CYS A 22 20.44 -7.92 -11.41
N GLU A 23 20.48 -7.26 -12.57
CA GLU A 23 21.69 -7.21 -13.41
C GLU A 23 22.72 -6.21 -12.87
N ASP A 24 22.27 -5.07 -12.37
CA ASP A 24 23.09 -4.00 -11.80
C ASP A 24 22.37 -3.35 -10.58
N PRO A 25 22.58 -3.92 -9.38
CA PRO A 25 21.94 -3.43 -8.16
C PRO A 25 22.37 -2.02 -7.73
N ASP A 26 23.55 -1.59 -8.14
CA ASP A 26 24.08 -0.26 -7.82
C ASP A 26 23.78 0.79 -8.92
N GLY A 27 23.16 0.34 -10.01
CA GLY A 27 22.75 1.18 -11.12
C GLY A 27 21.41 1.86 -10.95
N LYS A 28 20.92 2.47 -12.05
CA LYS A 28 19.66 3.22 -12.07
C LYS A 28 18.48 2.41 -11.50
N TYR A 29 18.30 1.18 -11.99
CA TYR A 29 17.14 0.37 -11.62
C TYR A 29 17.29 -0.29 -10.25
N GLY A 30 18.52 -0.45 -9.72
CA GLY A 30 18.72 -0.84 -8.33
C GLY A 30 18.10 0.18 -7.36
N ASN A 31 18.23 1.46 -7.66
CA ASN A 31 17.61 2.53 -6.87
C ASN A 31 16.07 2.63 -7.01
N PHE A 32 15.45 1.85 -7.90
CA PHE A 32 13.99 1.78 -8.02
C PHE A 32 13.35 0.89 -6.95
N PHE A 33 14.17 0.10 -6.26
CA PHE A 33 13.77 -0.80 -5.20
C PHE A 33 14.54 -0.50 -3.92
N TYR A 34 14.08 -1.03 -2.81
CA TYR A 34 14.84 -1.01 -1.57
C TYR A 34 15.76 -2.23 -1.58
N ILE A 35 17.03 -2.01 -1.92
CA ILE A 35 18.07 -3.04 -1.93
C ILE A 35 19.13 -2.65 -0.90
N GLU A 36 19.44 -3.59 0.00
CA GLU A 36 20.38 -3.41 1.09
C GLU A 36 21.48 -4.49 1.03
N ASP A 37 22.64 -4.19 1.61
CA ASP A 37 23.69 -5.17 1.79
C ASP A 37 23.22 -6.28 2.72
N ARG A 38 23.52 -7.52 2.36
CA ARG A 38 23.17 -8.69 3.15
C ARG A 38 24.37 -9.18 3.94
N LYS A 39 24.24 -9.20 5.26
CA LYS A 39 25.17 -9.85 6.17
C LYS A 39 24.55 -11.16 6.69
N GLU A 40 25.36 -12.18 6.83
CA GLU A 40 24.88 -13.48 7.29
C GLU A 40 24.26 -13.37 8.70
N GLY A 41 23.02 -13.82 8.83
CA GLY A 41 22.25 -13.76 10.08
C GLY A 41 21.69 -12.38 10.46
N GLU A 42 21.91 -11.33 9.65
CA GLU A 42 21.39 -9.99 9.91
C GLU A 42 20.33 -9.60 8.87
N LEU A 43 19.27 -8.96 9.34
CA LEU A 43 18.26 -8.33 8.48
C LEU A 43 18.30 -6.80 8.71
N PRO A 44 18.02 -5.98 7.70
CA PRO A 44 17.95 -4.52 7.88
C PRO A 44 16.89 -4.08 8.89
N CYS A 45 15.84 -4.90 9.03
CA CYS A 45 14.82 -4.77 10.07
C CYS A 45 14.03 -6.09 10.22
N ASN A 46 13.33 -6.22 11.35
CA ASN A 46 12.60 -7.43 11.71
C ASN A 46 11.12 -7.41 11.26
N TRP A 47 10.77 -6.69 10.21
CA TRP A 47 9.37 -6.62 9.78
C TRP A 47 8.88 -7.92 9.17
N ARG A 48 7.61 -8.25 9.47
CA ARG A 48 6.92 -9.40 8.89
C ARG A 48 6.09 -8.97 7.70
N SER A 49 6.24 -9.71 6.58
CA SER A 49 5.39 -9.57 5.41
C SER A 49 3.91 -9.83 5.73
N TYR A 50 3.01 -9.21 4.99
CA TYR A 50 1.56 -9.50 5.09
C TYR A 50 1.24 -10.97 4.88
N PHE A 51 2.03 -11.68 4.07
CA PHE A 51 1.85 -13.10 3.78
C PHE A 51 2.72 -14.02 4.64
N GLY A 52 3.38 -13.45 5.66
CA GLY A 52 4.23 -14.17 6.59
C GLY A 52 5.69 -14.23 6.17
N GLY A 53 6.55 -14.53 7.14
CA GLY A 53 8.01 -14.50 6.96
C GLY A 53 8.59 -13.08 6.96
N SER A 54 9.90 -12.96 6.77
CA SER A 54 10.58 -11.68 6.67
C SER A 54 10.14 -10.91 5.42
N VAL A 55 10.19 -9.57 5.49
CA VAL A 55 10.06 -8.70 4.32
C VAL A 55 11.32 -8.65 3.44
N TRP A 56 12.38 -9.35 3.83
CA TRP A 56 13.66 -9.35 3.14
C TRP A 56 13.97 -10.70 2.49
N GLU A 57 14.30 -10.69 1.22
CA GLU A 57 14.74 -11.86 0.46
C GLU A 57 16.10 -11.60 -0.20
N PRO A 58 16.94 -12.63 -0.37
CA PRO A 58 18.17 -12.50 -1.15
C PRO A 58 17.88 -12.01 -2.57
N LEU A 59 18.67 -11.03 -3.04
CA LEU A 59 18.56 -10.54 -4.41
C LEU A 59 19.06 -11.60 -5.40
N PRO A 60 18.27 -11.97 -6.42
CA PRO A 60 18.69 -12.94 -7.42
C PRO A 60 20.03 -12.57 -8.07
N GLY A 61 20.99 -13.50 -8.08
CA GLY A 61 22.32 -13.27 -8.63
C GLY A 61 23.31 -12.56 -7.71
N HIS A 62 22.88 -12.01 -6.59
CA HIS A 62 23.70 -11.24 -5.65
C HIS A 62 23.53 -11.77 -4.22
N PRO A 63 24.31 -12.76 -3.79
CA PRO A 63 24.17 -13.37 -2.47
C PRO A 63 24.51 -12.43 -1.30
N ASP A 64 25.22 -11.34 -1.61
CA ASP A 64 25.60 -10.25 -0.70
C ASP A 64 24.58 -9.11 -0.61
N LYS A 65 23.46 -9.20 -1.35
CA LYS A 65 22.39 -8.21 -1.33
C LYS A 65 21.02 -8.83 -1.06
N GLN A 66 20.08 -8.01 -0.60
CA GLN A 66 18.70 -8.38 -0.31
C GLN A 66 17.75 -7.25 -0.68
N TYR A 67 16.52 -7.59 -1.04
CA TYR A 67 15.49 -6.63 -1.42
C TYR A 67 14.26 -6.72 -0.53
N LEU A 68 13.53 -5.61 -0.43
CA LEU A 68 12.32 -5.48 0.37
C LEU A 68 11.06 -5.92 -0.41
N HIS A 69 10.18 -6.65 0.28
CA HIS A 69 8.81 -6.94 -0.18
C HIS A 69 7.85 -6.99 1.02
N VAL A 70 6.93 -6.06 1.14
CA VAL A 70 5.96 -6.10 2.26
C VAL A 70 4.83 -7.11 2.02
N PHE A 71 4.61 -7.52 0.76
CA PHE A 71 3.66 -8.56 0.37
C PHE A 71 4.38 -9.85 0.02
N HIS A 72 4.23 -10.37 -1.19
CA HIS A 72 4.88 -11.60 -1.59
C HIS A 72 6.29 -11.33 -2.13
N LYS A 73 7.21 -12.29 -1.95
CA LYS A 73 8.58 -12.19 -2.48
C LYS A 73 8.68 -11.98 -3.99
N LYS A 74 7.62 -12.32 -4.76
CA LYS A 74 7.51 -12.00 -6.19
C LYS A 74 6.97 -10.60 -6.47
N GLN A 75 6.82 -9.78 -5.43
CA GLN A 75 6.30 -8.42 -5.48
C GLN A 75 7.28 -7.46 -4.81
N PRO A 76 8.48 -7.24 -5.40
CA PRO A 76 9.47 -6.31 -4.86
C PRO A 76 8.89 -4.90 -4.75
N ASP A 77 9.11 -4.27 -3.60
CA ASP A 77 8.58 -2.94 -3.29
C ASP A 77 9.34 -1.85 -4.04
N LEU A 78 8.59 -0.94 -4.65
CA LEU A 78 9.13 0.23 -5.33
C LEU A 78 9.58 1.29 -4.32
N ASN A 79 10.71 1.90 -4.58
CA ASN A 79 11.30 2.96 -3.75
C ASN A 79 10.66 4.32 -4.08
N TRP A 80 9.58 4.66 -3.41
CA TRP A 80 8.86 5.93 -3.59
C TRP A 80 9.65 7.15 -3.11
N GLU A 81 10.72 7.00 -2.33
CA GLU A 81 11.61 8.11 -2.01
C GLU A 81 12.40 8.57 -3.26
N ASN A 82 12.56 7.69 -4.24
CA ASN A 82 13.18 8.04 -5.51
C ASN A 82 12.19 8.78 -6.43
N PRO A 83 12.43 10.06 -6.79
CA PRO A 83 11.54 10.82 -7.65
C PRO A 83 11.41 10.23 -9.06
N GLU A 84 12.44 9.55 -9.58
CA GLU A 84 12.34 8.90 -10.90
C GLU A 84 11.30 7.76 -10.90
N VAL A 85 11.17 7.04 -9.78
CA VAL A 85 10.13 6.01 -9.62
C VAL A 85 8.76 6.64 -9.68
N ARG A 86 8.53 7.73 -8.93
CA ARG A 86 7.27 8.44 -8.93
C ARG A 86 6.89 8.96 -10.32
N GLU A 87 7.85 9.58 -11.02
CA GLU A 87 7.64 10.05 -12.41
C GLU A 87 7.24 8.92 -13.36
N GLU A 88 7.89 7.76 -13.30
CA GLU A 88 7.55 6.62 -14.14
C GLU A 88 6.16 6.04 -13.80
N VAL A 89 5.80 6.00 -12.52
CA VAL A 89 4.46 5.62 -12.08
C VAL A 89 3.41 6.60 -12.64
N TYR A 90 3.65 7.92 -12.54
CA TYR A 90 2.71 8.93 -13.06
C TYR A 90 2.58 8.88 -14.59
N LYS A 91 3.67 8.64 -15.32
CA LYS A 91 3.61 8.41 -16.77
C LYS A 91 2.74 7.20 -17.11
N ASN A 92 2.82 6.12 -16.34
CA ASN A 92 2.00 4.93 -16.55
C ASN A 92 0.51 5.23 -16.28
N ILE A 93 0.20 5.89 -15.17
CA ILE A 93 -1.18 6.29 -14.84
C ILE A 93 -1.77 7.17 -15.94
N ASN A 94 -1.06 8.22 -16.34
CA ASN A 94 -1.50 9.15 -17.37
C ASN A 94 -1.68 8.46 -18.73
N TRP A 95 -0.82 7.49 -19.06
CA TRP A 95 -0.96 6.72 -20.30
C TRP A 95 -2.31 5.99 -20.40
N TRP A 96 -2.83 5.48 -19.28
CA TRP A 96 -4.16 4.85 -19.24
C TRP A 96 -5.29 5.89 -19.25
N LEU A 97 -5.15 6.98 -18.50
CA LEU A 97 -6.14 8.07 -18.47
C LEU A 97 -6.31 8.71 -19.85
N ASP A 98 -5.23 8.97 -20.57
CA ASP A 98 -5.24 9.49 -21.96
C ASP A 98 -5.95 8.55 -22.93
N ARG A 99 -6.09 7.27 -22.60
CA ARG A 99 -6.80 6.25 -23.38
C ARG A 99 -8.25 6.05 -22.97
N GLY A 100 -8.76 6.86 -22.06
CA GLY A 100 -10.16 6.87 -21.68
C GLY A 100 -10.52 5.99 -20.49
N VAL A 101 -9.54 5.51 -19.72
CA VAL A 101 -9.81 4.96 -18.40
C VAL A 101 -10.35 6.08 -17.51
N SER A 102 -11.46 5.81 -16.82
CA SER A 102 -12.19 6.83 -16.07
C SER A 102 -11.70 6.98 -14.63
N GLY A 103 -10.88 6.05 -14.16
CA GLY A 103 -10.33 6.10 -12.81
C GLY A 103 -9.68 4.81 -12.37
N PHE A 104 -9.26 4.80 -11.10
CA PHE A 104 -8.54 3.67 -10.52
C PHE A 104 -9.01 3.34 -9.10
N ARG A 105 -9.01 2.04 -8.79
CA ARG A 105 -8.92 1.54 -7.43
C ARG A 105 -7.43 1.32 -7.13
N ILE A 106 -6.95 1.94 -6.06
CA ILE A 106 -5.51 1.99 -5.76
C ILE A 106 -5.20 1.04 -4.62
N ASP A 107 -4.47 -0.01 -4.97
CA ASP A 107 -4.13 -1.12 -4.09
C ASP A 107 -3.18 -0.71 -2.97
N ALA A 108 -3.52 -1.07 -1.72
CA ALA A 108 -2.66 -0.99 -0.53
C ALA A 108 -1.79 0.29 -0.44
N ILE A 109 -2.35 1.42 -0.81
CA ILE A 109 -1.63 2.63 -1.19
C ILE A 109 -0.77 3.24 -0.07
N ILE A 110 -1.16 3.07 1.18
CA ILE A 110 -0.38 3.60 2.32
C ILE A 110 0.99 2.93 2.49
N ASN A 111 1.16 1.74 1.91
CA ASN A 111 2.43 1.00 1.97
C ASN A 111 3.54 1.62 1.12
N ILE A 112 3.24 2.59 0.24
CA ILE A 112 4.25 3.27 -0.57
C ILE A 112 5.27 4.02 0.29
N LYS A 113 4.88 4.51 1.47
CA LYS A 113 5.78 5.16 2.43
C LYS A 113 6.34 4.16 3.41
N LYS A 114 7.68 4.08 3.46
CA LYS A 114 8.40 3.26 4.43
C LYS A 114 9.00 4.16 5.51
N LYS A 115 9.15 3.59 6.71
CA LYS A 115 9.94 4.23 7.76
C LYS A 115 11.42 4.04 7.48
N LEU A 116 12.10 5.14 7.20
CA LEU A 116 13.55 5.16 7.00
C LEU A 116 14.23 6.02 8.08
N PRO A 117 15.48 5.70 8.46
CA PRO A 117 16.17 4.46 8.16
C PRO A 117 15.41 3.23 8.69
N PHE A 118 15.63 2.06 8.09
CA PHE A 118 15.06 0.80 8.57
C PHE A 118 15.40 0.59 10.05
N LYS A 119 14.44 0.13 10.84
CA LYS A 119 14.60 -0.17 12.26
C LYS A 119 13.71 -1.31 12.70
N ASP A 120 14.09 -1.96 13.76
CA ASP A 120 13.32 -3.01 14.40
C ASP A 120 12.16 -2.44 15.22
N TYR A 121 11.10 -3.24 15.32
CA TYR A 121 9.97 -3.01 16.21
C TYR A 121 9.82 -4.18 17.19
N PRO A 122 8.99 -4.04 18.25
CA PRO A 122 8.75 -5.11 19.20
C PRO A 122 8.25 -6.38 18.52
N VAL A 123 8.91 -7.50 18.83
CA VAL A 123 8.49 -8.84 18.36
C VAL A 123 7.12 -9.18 18.93
N ASP A 124 6.19 -9.56 18.09
CA ASP A 124 4.79 -9.83 18.47
C ASP A 124 4.39 -11.30 18.31
N ARG A 125 5.25 -12.14 17.69
CA ARG A 125 5.02 -13.57 17.52
C ARG A 125 6.30 -14.38 17.72
N PRO A 126 6.19 -15.71 17.94
CA PRO A 126 7.35 -16.58 18.16
C PRO A 126 8.35 -16.67 16.98
N ASP A 127 8.00 -16.17 15.81
CA ASP A 127 8.87 -16.14 14.62
C ASP A 127 10.00 -15.12 14.70
N GLY A 128 10.05 -14.31 15.77
CA GLY A 128 11.07 -13.29 15.98
C GLY A 128 10.88 -12.02 15.15
N LEU A 129 9.77 -11.92 14.43
CA LEU A 129 9.45 -10.78 13.59
C LEU A 129 8.40 -9.87 14.25
N SER A 130 8.26 -8.70 13.68
CA SER A 130 7.31 -7.67 14.11
C SER A 130 6.25 -7.41 13.03
N SER A 131 5.02 -7.13 13.43
CA SER A 131 3.96 -6.77 12.49
C SER A 131 4.33 -5.52 11.69
N ILE A 132 4.06 -5.56 10.40
CA ILE A 132 4.26 -4.42 9.50
C ILE A 132 3.43 -3.19 9.90
N HIS A 133 2.36 -3.37 10.67
CA HIS A 133 1.53 -2.26 11.16
C HIS A 133 2.31 -1.26 12.02
N TYR A 134 3.30 -1.70 12.80
CA TYR A 134 4.15 -0.77 13.56
C TYR A 134 4.94 0.16 12.65
N MET A 135 5.38 -0.33 11.49
CA MET A 135 6.05 0.50 10.49
C MET A 135 5.07 1.54 9.92
N LEU A 136 3.85 1.14 9.60
CA LEU A 136 2.83 2.05 9.05
C LEU A 136 2.45 3.14 10.05
N GLU A 137 2.29 2.80 11.32
CA GLU A 137 1.98 3.76 12.39
C GLU A 137 3.10 4.78 12.61
N ASP A 138 4.35 4.38 12.40
CA ASP A 138 5.54 5.23 12.60
C ASP A 138 5.98 5.98 11.32
N ALA A 139 5.55 5.51 10.16
CA ALA A 139 5.82 6.18 8.89
C ALA A 139 4.99 7.47 8.78
N THR A 140 5.66 8.57 8.51
CA THR A 140 5.02 9.90 8.32
C THR A 140 5.29 10.42 6.91
N GLY A 141 4.42 11.31 6.41
CA GLY A 141 4.63 11.98 5.13
C GLY A 141 4.09 11.24 3.91
N VAL A 142 3.28 10.19 4.08
CA VAL A 142 2.62 9.52 2.94
C VAL A 142 1.76 10.49 2.14
N GLY A 143 1.14 11.47 2.80
CA GLY A 143 0.32 12.51 2.16
C GLY A 143 1.06 13.34 1.12
N GLU A 144 2.38 13.51 1.26
CA GLU A 144 3.20 14.20 0.25
C GLU A 144 3.18 13.44 -1.08
N PHE A 145 3.37 12.12 -1.03
CA PHE A 145 3.34 11.26 -2.22
C PHE A 145 1.93 11.15 -2.83
N LEU A 146 0.91 11.06 -1.97
CA LEU A 146 -0.48 10.97 -2.40
C LEU A 146 -0.94 12.28 -3.06
N GLY A 147 -0.59 13.43 -2.48
CA GLY A 147 -0.87 14.74 -3.04
C GLY A 147 -0.16 14.97 -4.38
N GLU A 148 1.12 14.61 -4.47
CA GLU A 148 1.89 14.67 -5.71
C GLU A 148 1.25 13.78 -6.80
N MET A 149 0.92 12.53 -6.48
CA MET A 149 0.26 11.62 -7.41
C MET A 149 -1.08 12.18 -7.90
N ARG A 150 -1.95 12.64 -6.99
CA ARG A 150 -3.24 13.26 -7.34
C ARG A 150 -3.04 14.44 -8.31
N ASP A 151 -2.14 15.36 -7.99
CA ASP A 151 -1.98 16.61 -8.73
C ASP A 151 -1.33 16.38 -10.10
N HIS A 152 -0.52 15.33 -10.25
CA HIS A 152 0.12 14.98 -11.52
C HIS A 152 -0.69 14.00 -12.39
N THR A 153 -1.75 13.35 -11.84
CA THR A 153 -2.48 12.32 -12.57
C THR A 153 -4.00 12.49 -12.54
N PHE A 154 -4.65 12.26 -11.41
CA PHE A 154 -6.11 12.18 -11.31
C PHE A 154 -6.77 13.55 -11.53
N LYS A 155 -6.26 14.59 -10.90
CA LYS A 155 -6.83 15.93 -10.96
C LYS A 155 -6.81 16.54 -12.37
N PRO A 156 -5.73 16.47 -13.16
CA PRO A 156 -5.73 16.98 -14.53
C PRO A 156 -6.72 16.28 -15.46
N HIS A 157 -7.06 15.02 -15.16
CA HIS A 157 -7.96 14.21 -15.98
C HIS A 157 -9.40 14.15 -15.46
N ASP A 158 -9.70 14.84 -14.35
CA ASP A 158 -10.98 14.69 -13.63
C ASP A 158 -11.33 13.22 -13.39
N ALA A 159 -10.31 12.42 -13.05
CA ALA A 159 -10.42 10.98 -12.94
C ALA A 159 -10.88 10.56 -11.54
N PHE A 160 -11.75 9.55 -11.49
CA PHE A 160 -12.19 8.94 -10.23
C PHE A 160 -11.06 8.12 -9.61
N SER A 161 -10.91 8.23 -8.29
CA SER A 161 -9.96 7.41 -7.55
C SER A 161 -10.55 6.89 -6.25
N VAL A 162 -10.32 5.61 -5.95
CA VAL A 162 -10.69 5.00 -4.68
C VAL A 162 -9.47 4.34 -4.06
N GLY A 163 -9.09 4.82 -2.86
CA GLY A 163 -7.92 4.35 -2.15
C GLY A 163 -8.24 3.14 -1.26
N GLU A 164 -7.35 2.15 -1.28
CA GLU A 164 -7.35 1.09 -0.29
C GLU A 164 -6.43 1.50 0.87
N VAL A 165 -7.04 2.15 1.86
CA VAL A 165 -6.35 2.70 3.03
C VAL A 165 -6.69 1.87 4.26
N PHE A 166 -5.67 1.36 4.94
CA PHE A 166 -5.82 0.58 6.18
C PHE A 166 -5.32 1.37 7.37
N ASN A 167 -5.95 1.16 8.53
CA ASN A 167 -5.54 1.75 9.82
C ASN A 167 -5.51 3.29 9.83
N GLU A 168 -6.30 3.93 8.99
CA GLU A 168 -6.46 5.38 9.01
C GLU A 168 -7.11 5.82 10.33
N LYS A 169 -6.66 6.96 10.85
CA LYS A 169 -7.28 7.61 11.99
C LYS A 169 -8.45 8.48 11.52
N GLU A 170 -9.44 8.64 12.40
CA GLU A 170 -10.64 9.40 12.04
C GLU A 170 -10.31 10.86 11.70
N GLU A 171 -9.36 11.45 12.39
CA GLU A 171 -8.86 12.79 12.11
C GLU A 171 -8.14 12.93 10.75
N GLU A 172 -7.66 11.84 10.14
CA GLU A 172 -6.98 11.82 8.84
C GLU A 172 -7.95 11.68 7.66
N LEU A 173 -9.20 11.26 7.91
CA LEU A 173 -10.19 11.04 6.84
C LEU A 173 -10.40 12.25 5.92
N PRO A 174 -10.47 13.51 6.43
CA PRO A 174 -10.62 14.67 5.56
C PRO A 174 -9.41 14.88 4.62
N ASP A 175 -8.23 14.43 4.99
CA ASP A 175 -7.04 14.49 4.13
C ASP A 175 -7.12 13.44 3.01
N PHE A 176 -7.68 12.27 3.29
CA PHE A 176 -7.83 11.23 2.28
C PHE A 176 -8.96 11.51 1.29
N ILE A 177 -10.15 11.92 1.76
CA ILE A 177 -11.37 12.00 0.94
C ILE A 177 -12.15 13.32 1.09
N GLY A 178 -11.62 14.31 1.78
CA GLY A 178 -12.21 15.66 1.90
C GLY A 178 -12.22 16.41 0.56
N SER A 179 -12.75 17.63 0.57
CA SER A 179 -12.88 18.48 -0.64
C SER A 179 -11.55 18.69 -1.39
N ASN A 180 -10.43 18.58 -0.69
CA ASN A 180 -9.08 18.60 -1.24
C ASN A 180 -8.35 17.26 -0.99
N GLY A 181 -9.09 16.21 -0.74
CA GLY A 181 -8.56 14.89 -0.43
C GLY A 181 -7.71 14.29 -1.54
N TYR A 182 -6.90 13.32 -1.16
CA TYR A 182 -6.03 12.62 -2.10
C TYR A 182 -6.81 11.76 -3.09
N PHE A 183 -7.97 11.24 -2.66
CA PHE A 183 -8.85 10.36 -3.43
C PHE A 183 -10.27 10.90 -3.52
N SER A 184 -11.00 10.47 -4.54
CA SER A 184 -12.44 10.73 -4.66
C SER A 184 -13.23 9.95 -3.62
N SER A 185 -12.75 8.79 -3.22
CA SER A 185 -13.34 7.93 -2.20
C SER A 185 -12.30 6.95 -1.64
N MET A 186 -12.66 6.21 -0.61
CA MET A 186 -11.85 5.14 -0.06
C MET A 186 -12.72 3.97 0.38
N PHE A 187 -12.11 2.78 0.50
CA PHE A 187 -12.77 1.66 1.17
C PHE A 187 -12.77 1.89 2.68
N ASP A 188 -13.89 1.62 3.30
CA ASP A 188 -14.00 1.65 4.76
C ASP A 188 -13.74 0.25 5.34
N PHE A 189 -12.58 0.09 5.94
CA PHE A 189 -12.18 -1.12 6.68
C PHE A 189 -12.37 -0.99 8.19
N SER A 190 -12.89 0.14 8.67
CA SER A 190 -13.09 0.38 10.11
C SER A 190 -14.15 -0.52 10.73
N THR A 191 -14.92 -1.20 9.90
CA THR A 191 -16.08 -1.97 10.34
C THR A 191 -15.67 -3.35 10.84
N THR A 192 -16.02 -3.66 12.06
CA THR A 192 -15.74 -4.93 12.75
C THR A 192 -16.48 -6.14 12.16
N VAL A 193 -17.32 -5.93 11.15
CA VAL A 193 -18.10 -6.97 10.49
C VAL A 193 -17.20 -7.97 9.74
N PHE A 194 -16.13 -7.47 9.16
CA PHE A 194 -15.22 -8.27 8.34
C PHE A 194 -13.89 -8.60 9.03
N GLY A 195 -13.68 -8.08 10.23
CA GLY A 195 -12.44 -8.25 10.94
C GLY A 195 -12.62 -8.90 12.30
N GLY A 196 -11.65 -9.69 12.72
CA GLY A 196 -11.44 -9.95 14.11
C GLY A 196 -11.82 -11.30 14.64
N SER A 197 -11.68 -12.36 13.86
CA SER A 197 -11.43 -13.65 14.49
C SER A 197 -9.98 -13.71 14.97
N PRO A 198 -9.71 -14.20 16.20
CA PRO A 198 -8.36 -14.46 16.68
C PRO A 198 -7.60 -15.49 15.83
N ASN A 199 -8.31 -16.24 14.99
CA ASN A 199 -7.75 -17.26 14.13
C ASN A 199 -7.37 -16.74 12.74
N GLY A 200 -7.66 -15.47 12.43
CA GLY A 200 -7.36 -14.84 11.15
C GLY A 200 -8.59 -14.50 10.32
N TRP A 201 -8.36 -13.80 9.21
CA TRP A 201 -9.40 -13.25 8.34
C TRP A 201 -10.29 -14.32 7.65
N TYR A 202 -9.86 -15.56 7.62
CA TYR A 202 -10.60 -16.70 7.05
C TYR A 202 -11.54 -17.39 8.06
N ASP A 203 -11.50 -16.99 9.34
CA ASP A 203 -12.38 -17.51 10.36
C ASP A 203 -13.58 -16.57 10.50
N HIS A 204 -14.70 -16.99 9.95
CA HIS A 204 -15.90 -16.16 9.85
C HIS A 204 -16.63 -16.11 11.19
N LYS A 205 -16.83 -14.88 11.68
CA LYS A 205 -17.84 -14.62 12.72
C LYS A 205 -19.22 -14.69 12.06
N GLU A 206 -20.19 -15.35 12.71
CA GLU A 206 -21.59 -15.23 12.32
C GLU A 206 -22.04 -13.77 12.43
N ILE A 207 -22.52 -13.23 11.33
CA ILE A 207 -22.98 -11.84 11.21
C ILE A 207 -24.46 -11.87 10.97
N THR A 208 -25.22 -11.17 11.80
CA THR A 208 -26.66 -11.00 11.57
C THR A 208 -26.93 -9.90 10.54
N PRO A 209 -28.11 -9.89 9.90
CA PRO A 209 -28.52 -8.78 9.03
C PRO A 209 -28.53 -7.43 9.76
N GLU A 210 -28.80 -7.43 11.06
CA GLU A 210 -28.76 -6.25 11.91
C GLU A 210 -27.33 -5.73 12.08
N ASP A 211 -26.35 -6.59 12.37
CA ASP A 211 -24.93 -6.22 12.46
C ASP A 211 -24.46 -5.59 11.15
N TYR A 212 -24.81 -6.19 10.00
CA TYR A 212 -24.46 -5.65 8.69
C TYR A 212 -25.09 -4.26 8.45
N LYS A 213 -26.36 -4.10 8.79
CA LYS A 213 -27.07 -2.82 8.68
C LYS A 213 -26.41 -1.74 9.54
N GLU A 214 -26.08 -2.06 10.79
CA GLU A 214 -25.40 -1.13 11.69
C GLU A 214 -24.05 -0.72 11.16
N CYS A 215 -23.29 -1.66 10.61
CA CYS A 215 -22.04 -1.42 9.92
C CYS A 215 -22.18 -0.43 8.75
N CYS A 216 -23.19 -0.66 7.88
CA CYS A 216 -23.44 0.24 6.75
C CYS A 216 -23.81 1.66 7.23
N PHE A 217 -24.62 1.79 8.26
CA PHE A 217 -24.97 3.10 8.81
C PHE A 217 -23.79 3.79 9.49
N HIS A 218 -22.94 3.04 10.20
CA HIS A 218 -21.74 3.59 10.82
C HIS A 218 -20.78 4.13 9.75
N SER A 219 -20.50 3.33 8.72
CA SER A 219 -19.65 3.75 7.60
C SER A 219 -20.21 4.96 6.86
N GLN A 220 -21.53 4.94 6.58
CA GLN A 220 -22.19 6.06 5.91
C GLN A 220 -22.15 7.35 6.73
N LYS A 221 -22.29 7.26 8.04
CA LYS A 221 -22.19 8.42 8.92
C LYS A 221 -20.76 8.93 9.00
N ARG A 222 -19.79 8.05 9.23
CA ARG A 222 -18.38 8.36 9.38
C ARG A 222 -17.84 9.10 8.14
N ILE A 223 -18.12 8.59 6.95
CA ILE A 223 -17.66 9.18 5.69
C ILE A 223 -18.60 10.27 5.19
N GLY A 224 -19.91 10.10 5.38
CA GLY A 224 -20.92 11.08 4.97
C GLY A 224 -20.82 12.42 5.69
N ASP A 225 -20.32 12.45 6.92
CA ASP A 225 -20.08 13.69 7.68
C ASP A 225 -19.00 14.58 7.03
N ILE A 226 -18.13 14.01 6.17
CA ILE A 226 -17.17 14.77 5.34
C ILE A 226 -17.72 15.08 3.94
N GLY A 227 -18.96 14.69 3.63
CA GLY A 227 -19.66 15.02 2.39
C GLY A 227 -19.42 14.07 1.22
N TYR A 228 -18.88 12.89 1.47
CA TYR A 228 -18.58 11.89 0.44
C TYR A 228 -19.32 10.57 0.68
N LEU A 229 -19.43 9.75 -0.39
CA LEU A 229 -20.02 8.42 -0.30
C LEU A 229 -18.99 7.43 0.27
N SER A 230 -19.42 6.61 1.22
CA SER A 230 -18.62 5.48 1.66
C SER A 230 -18.67 4.33 0.65
N ASN A 231 -17.55 3.66 0.48
CA ASN A 231 -17.46 2.43 -0.28
C ASN A 231 -17.07 1.30 0.67
N ILE A 232 -18.04 0.44 0.96
CA ILE A 232 -17.76 -0.80 1.68
C ILE A 232 -17.21 -1.79 0.67
N CYS A 233 -16.02 -2.32 0.94
CA CYS A 233 -15.46 -3.38 0.12
C CYS A 233 -16.23 -4.68 0.39
N LEU A 234 -17.00 -5.15 -0.60
CA LEU A 234 -17.75 -6.41 -0.53
C LEU A 234 -17.00 -7.58 -1.18
N LEU A 235 -15.69 -7.50 -1.30
CA LEU A 235 -14.87 -8.49 -2.04
C LEU A 235 -14.55 -9.76 -1.25
N TYR A 236 -15.21 -10.02 -0.10
CA TYR A 236 -14.97 -11.22 0.69
C TYR A 236 -16.26 -11.86 1.19
#